data_867c4d7cb1d2e7e4df42310d78affdbe
#
_entry.id   867c4d7cb1d2e7e4df42310d78affdbe
#
_cell.length_a   1.000
_cell.length_b   1.000
_cell.length_c   1.000
_cell.angle_alpha   90.00
_cell.angle_beta   90.00
_cell.angle_gamma   90.00
#
_symmetry.space_group_name_H-M   'P 1'
#
loop_
_entity.id
_entity.type
_entity.pdbx_description
1 polymer ?
#
loop_
_entity_poly.entity_id
_entity_poly.type
_entity_poly.pdbx_seq_one_letter_code
_entity_poly.pdbx_strand_id
1 'polypeptide(L)'
;SRRQRQMCIRDRIYQSENATRDRMPAFFGITKILKVEVMHRVTDYYGPIVYSHFADPEARYMPDTQKEVYSAFFCELDTAVAVLSDYIVEHPGASEFARFDMLLDGDYDSWIKFANSLRMRLAMRIAVASPEKAKTEFRKAMDNEYGVIREADESVAVSTASGYTNPLGEINLVWNEAYMGAPMESILNGYEDPRREIYFATCQNEQFAGEYRGIRQGTCFAHNYYNTLSKLKVTQQTDAVLMPAAEVWFLRAEAALRGWTDESAKTCYEEGVMASFRQYGILQSDAYLESDLLPADFVDTYDMENDITARCQVSPRWLES
;
A
#
# COMPACT_ATOMS: atom_id res chain seq x y z
N SER A 1 -23.56 -13.18 -37.13
CA SER A 1 -24.12 -13.87 -35.95
C SER A 1 -23.57 -13.23 -34.67
N ARG A 2 -24.20 -13.49 -33.53
CA ARG A 2 -23.74 -12.99 -32.19
C ARG A 2 -22.31 -13.44 -31.90
N ARG A 3 -21.92 -14.66 -32.26
CA ARG A 3 -20.55 -15.20 -32.18
C ARG A 3 -19.52 -14.40 -32.98
N GLN A 4 -19.85 -14.00 -34.20
CA GLN A 4 -18.93 -13.21 -35.03
C GLN A 4 -18.69 -11.80 -34.48
N ARG A 5 -19.72 -11.13 -33.92
CA ARG A 5 -19.53 -9.83 -33.26
C ARG A 5 -18.66 -9.95 -31.98
N GLN A 6 -18.80 -11.05 -31.27
CA GLN A 6 -18.05 -11.32 -30.04
C GLN A 6 -16.55 -11.62 -30.31
N MET A 7 -16.26 -12.41 -31.36
CA MET A 7 -14.90 -12.61 -31.86
C MET A 7 -14.25 -11.29 -32.29
N CYS A 8 -15.00 -10.43 -33.00
CA CYS A 8 -14.48 -9.12 -33.42
C CYS A 8 -14.15 -8.18 -32.24
N ILE A 9 -14.86 -8.27 -31.09
CA ILE A 9 -14.56 -7.44 -29.92
C ILE A 9 -13.29 -7.91 -29.26
N ARG A 10 -13.12 -9.21 -29.01
CA ARG A 10 -11.90 -9.79 -28.46
C ARG A 10 -10.68 -9.49 -29.33
N ASP A 11 -10.78 -9.70 -30.63
CA ASP A 11 -9.70 -9.43 -31.57
C ASP A 11 -9.32 -7.94 -31.59
N ARG A 12 -10.31 -7.05 -31.47
CA ARG A 12 -10.07 -5.60 -31.37
C ARG A 12 -9.36 -5.21 -30.07
N ILE A 13 -9.74 -5.80 -28.93
CA ILE A 13 -9.08 -5.52 -27.64
C ILE A 13 -7.63 -6.01 -27.71
N TYR A 14 -7.42 -7.22 -28.19
CA TYR A 14 -6.07 -7.79 -28.35
C TYR A 14 -5.21 -6.99 -29.34
N GLN A 15 -5.78 -6.60 -30.48
CA GLN A 15 -5.11 -5.73 -31.46
C GLN A 15 -4.86 -4.33 -30.91
N SER A 16 -5.79 -3.77 -30.12
CA SER A 16 -5.62 -2.49 -29.45
C SER A 16 -4.51 -2.54 -28.40
N GLU A 17 -4.43 -3.62 -27.61
CA GLU A 17 -3.37 -3.81 -26.63
C GLU A 17 -1.99 -3.91 -27.29
N ASN A 18 -1.84 -4.72 -28.33
CA ASN A 18 -0.60 -4.81 -29.10
C ASN A 18 -0.26 -3.49 -29.81
N ALA A 19 -1.24 -2.82 -30.42
CA ALA A 19 -1.00 -1.53 -31.04
C ALA A 19 -0.58 -0.44 -30.05
N THR A 20 -1.07 -0.50 -28.81
CA THR A 20 -0.64 0.41 -27.74
C THR A 20 0.78 0.09 -27.29
N ARG A 21 1.11 -1.20 -27.15
CA ARG A 21 2.47 -1.64 -26.85
C ARG A 21 3.47 -1.16 -27.90
N ASP A 22 3.14 -1.32 -29.18
CA ASP A 22 4.06 -0.99 -30.28
C ASP A 22 4.20 0.54 -30.50
N ARG A 23 3.15 1.31 -30.21
CA ARG A 23 3.13 2.76 -30.46
C ARG A 23 3.52 3.60 -29.26
N MET A 24 3.21 3.11 -28.05
CA MET A 24 3.39 3.82 -26.79
C MET A 24 3.85 2.84 -25.70
N PRO A 25 5.04 2.23 -25.84
CA PRO A 25 5.49 1.16 -24.95
C PRO A 25 5.56 1.61 -23.48
N ALA A 26 6.05 2.80 -23.19
CA ALA A 26 6.10 3.31 -21.83
C ALA A 26 4.72 3.42 -21.18
N PHE A 27 3.72 3.95 -21.90
CA PHE A 27 2.33 4.02 -21.41
C PHE A 27 1.74 2.63 -21.18
N PHE A 28 2.06 1.68 -22.06
CA PHE A 28 1.63 0.29 -21.90
C PHE A 28 2.21 -0.33 -20.62
N GLY A 29 3.52 -0.19 -20.38
CA GLY A 29 4.18 -0.69 -19.17
C GLY A 29 3.56 -0.09 -17.90
N ILE A 30 3.40 1.24 -17.84
CA ILE A 30 2.77 1.93 -16.71
C ILE A 30 1.33 1.44 -16.47
N THR A 31 0.54 1.27 -17.54
CA THR A 31 -0.84 0.77 -17.43
C THR A 31 -0.90 -0.62 -16.81
N LYS A 32 0.07 -1.51 -17.12
CA LYS A 32 0.16 -2.84 -16.49
C LYS A 32 0.45 -2.72 -14.99
N ILE A 33 1.37 -1.84 -14.58
CA ILE A 33 1.68 -1.61 -13.16
C ILE A 33 0.44 -1.11 -12.42
N LEU A 34 -0.22 -0.07 -12.95
CA LEU A 34 -1.43 0.50 -12.35
C LEU A 34 -2.58 -0.52 -12.26
N LYS A 35 -2.76 -1.35 -13.31
CA LYS A 35 -3.75 -2.42 -13.30
C LYS A 35 -3.48 -3.40 -12.14
N VAL A 36 -2.24 -3.81 -11.94
CA VAL A 36 -1.86 -4.70 -10.83
C VAL A 36 -2.09 -4.03 -9.49
N GLU A 37 -1.68 -2.74 -9.33
CA GLU A 37 -1.88 -1.99 -8.08
C GLU A 37 -3.37 -1.87 -7.69
N VAL A 38 -4.26 -1.68 -8.64
CA VAL A 38 -5.70 -1.59 -8.36
C VAL A 38 -6.29 -2.97 -8.11
N MET A 39 -6.00 -3.93 -8.98
CA MET A 39 -6.70 -5.22 -9.00
C MET A 39 -6.26 -6.18 -7.90
N HIS A 40 -5.03 -6.04 -7.35
CA HIS A 40 -4.64 -6.86 -6.21
C HIS A 40 -5.50 -6.56 -4.97
N ARG A 41 -5.87 -5.31 -4.75
CA ARG A 41 -6.78 -4.93 -3.66
C ARG A 41 -8.16 -5.53 -3.86
N VAL A 42 -8.65 -5.56 -5.11
CA VAL A 42 -9.96 -6.14 -5.43
C VAL A 42 -9.99 -7.64 -5.11
N THR A 43 -9.00 -8.39 -5.59
CA THR A 43 -8.95 -9.84 -5.29
C THR A 43 -8.68 -10.15 -3.82
N ASP A 44 -7.94 -9.28 -3.11
CA ASP A 44 -7.69 -9.43 -1.67
C ASP A 44 -8.97 -9.29 -0.83
N TYR A 45 -9.90 -8.40 -1.25
CA TYR A 45 -11.18 -8.22 -0.60
C TYR A 45 -12.23 -9.27 -1.01
N TYR A 46 -12.28 -9.63 -2.29
CA TYR A 46 -13.38 -10.42 -2.86
C TYR A 46 -12.99 -11.86 -3.22
N GLY A 47 -11.69 -12.21 -3.16
CA GLY A 47 -11.20 -13.52 -3.57
C GLY A 47 -11.19 -13.67 -5.09
N PRO A 48 -11.85 -14.70 -5.66
CA PRO A 48 -11.94 -14.90 -7.09
C PRO A 48 -12.61 -13.72 -7.82
N ILE A 49 -12.01 -13.24 -8.91
CA ILE A 49 -12.51 -12.13 -9.71
C ILE A 49 -12.43 -12.43 -11.21
N VAL A 50 -13.24 -11.78 -12.03
CA VAL A 50 -13.11 -11.84 -13.47
C VAL A 50 -11.92 -10.98 -13.90
N TYR A 51 -10.80 -11.59 -14.23
CA TYR A 51 -9.54 -10.92 -14.56
C TYR A 51 -9.05 -11.23 -15.98
N SER A 52 -8.68 -12.49 -16.26
CA SER A 52 -8.19 -12.91 -17.58
C SER A 52 -9.28 -12.99 -18.63
N HIS A 53 -10.50 -13.25 -18.21
CA HIS A 53 -11.67 -13.43 -19.08
C HIS A 53 -12.52 -12.15 -19.27
N PHE A 54 -12.03 -11.00 -18.80
CA PHE A 54 -12.80 -9.75 -18.84
C PHE A 54 -13.33 -9.37 -20.23
N ALA A 55 -12.55 -9.63 -21.27
CA ALA A 55 -12.91 -9.33 -22.65
C ALA A 55 -13.57 -10.50 -23.40
N ASP A 56 -13.70 -11.67 -22.79
CA ASP A 56 -14.32 -12.86 -23.40
C ASP A 56 -15.82 -12.87 -23.13
N PRO A 57 -16.65 -12.65 -24.16
CA PRO A 57 -18.10 -12.62 -23.98
C PRO A 57 -18.72 -13.97 -23.59
N GLU A 58 -18.05 -15.08 -23.86
CA GLU A 58 -18.51 -16.42 -23.49
C GLU A 58 -18.10 -16.76 -22.05
N ALA A 59 -16.93 -16.28 -21.60
CA ALA A 59 -16.37 -16.54 -20.27
C ALA A 59 -16.47 -15.34 -19.31
N ARG A 60 -17.11 -14.25 -19.69
CA ARG A 60 -17.16 -12.97 -18.95
C ARG A 60 -17.65 -13.05 -17.49
N TYR A 61 -18.34 -14.14 -17.14
CA TYR A 61 -18.85 -14.39 -15.78
C TYR A 61 -18.07 -15.46 -15.04
N MET A 62 -17.02 -16.01 -15.64
CA MET A 62 -16.16 -17.00 -15.00
C MET A 62 -15.03 -16.27 -14.26
N PRO A 63 -15.03 -16.28 -12.92
CA PRO A 63 -13.95 -15.70 -12.16
C PRO A 63 -12.70 -16.59 -12.26
N ASP A 64 -11.54 -15.95 -12.35
CA ASP A 64 -10.27 -16.60 -12.12
C ASP A 64 -10.10 -16.82 -10.61
N THR A 65 -9.49 -17.94 -10.23
CA THR A 65 -9.11 -18.15 -8.84
C THR A 65 -8.08 -17.12 -8.39
N GLN A 66 -8.01 -16.78 -7.12
CA GLN A 66 -7.02 -15.84 -6.59
C GLN A 66 -5.58 -16.26 -6.94
N LYS A 67 -5.30 -17.57 -6.98
CA LYS A 67 -4.00 -18.10 -7.43
C LYS A 67 -3.68 -17.76 -8.88
N GLU A 68 -4.66 -17.86 -9.78
CA GLU A 68 -4.50 -17.51 -11.20
C GLU A 68 -4.32 -16.01 -11.36
N VAL A 69 -5.11 -15.21 -10.64
CA VAL A 69 -5.00 -13.74 -10.65
C VAL A 69 -3.62 -13.28 -10.18
N TYR A 70 -3.11 -13.80 -9.06
CA TYR A 70 -1.75 -13.48 -8.58
C TYR A 70 -0.66 -13.94 -9.57
N SER A 71 -0.86 -15.08 -10.25
CA SER A 71 0.06 -15.52 -11.28
C SER A 71 0.08 -14.57 -12.48
N ALA A 72 -1.08 -14.05 -12.87
CA ALA A 72 -1.18 -13.04 -13.91
C ALA A 72 -0.53 -11.71 -13.50
N PHE A 73 -0.67 -11.28 -12.25
CA PHE A 73 0.01 -10.07 -11.75
C PHE A 73 1.52 -10.13 -11.93
N PHE A 74 2.16 -11.25 -11.56
CA PHE A 74 3.61 -11.40 -11.74
C PHE A 74 4.01 -11.36 -13.21
N CYS A 75 3.25 -11.98 -14.10
CA CYS A 75 3.49 -11.92 -15.55
C CYS A 75 3.31 -10.50 -16.11
N GLU A 76 2.32 -9.76 -15.63
CA GLU A 76 2.09 -8.37 -16.04
C GLU A 76 3.21 -7.44 -15.56
N LEU A 77 3.70 -7.62 -14.33
CA LEU A 77 4.86 -6.89 -13.83
C LEU A 77 6.15 -7.26 -14.59
N ASP A 78 6.33 -8.52 -14.99
CA ASP A 78 7.44 -8.92 -15.86
C ASP A 78 7.42 -8.17 -17.18
N THR A 79 6.25 -8.16 -17.79
CA THR A 79 6.04 -7.45 -19.07
C THR A 79 6.28 -5.95 -18.93
N ALA A 80 5.76 -5.35 -17.85
CA ALA A 80 5.91 -3.91 -17.60
C ALA A 80 7.37 -3.51 -17.41
N VAL A 81 8.09 -4.23 -16.55
CA VAL A 81 9.51 -3.97 -16.28
C VAL A 81 10.34 -4.14 -17.55
N ALA A 82 10.15 -5.23 -18.31
CA ALA A 82 10.90 -5.44 -19.56
C ALA A 82 10.64 -4.31 -20.58
N VAL A 83 9.38 -3.95 -20.82
CA VAL A 83 9.03 -2.89 -21.78
C VAL A 83 9.56 -1.53 -21.35
N LEU A 84 9.50 -1.19 -20.06
CA LEU A 84 10.04 0.07 -19.55
C LEU A 84 11.58 0.10 -19.61
N SER A 85 12.25 -1.00 -19.25
CA SER A 85 13.71 -1.09 -19.33
C SER A 85 14.22 -0.94 -20.76
N ASP A 86 13.60 -1.63 -21.72
CA ASP A 86 13.93 -1.47 -23.14
C ASP A 86 13.73 -0.02 -23.61
N TYR A 87 12.60 0.60 -23.19
CA TYR A 87 12.25 1.96 -23.56
C TYR A 87 13.25 2.99 -23.02
N ILE A 88 13.69 2.85 -21.77
CA ILE A 88 14.69 3.73 -21.14
C ILE A 88 16.02 3.66 -21.92
N VAL A 89 16.45 2.47 -22.30
CA VAL A 89 17.69 2.26 -23.07
C VAL A 89 17.61 2.89 -24.46
N GLU A 90 16.47 2.72 -25.14
CA GLU A 90 16.26 3.26 -26.51
C GLU A 90 16.02 4.76 -26.53
N HIS A 91 15.47 5.34 -25.44
CA HIS A 91 15.07 6.74 -25.34
C HIS A 91 15.60 7.39 -24.05
N PRO A 92 16.92 7.58 -23.90
CA PRO A 92 17.51 8.16 -22.69
C PRO A 92 16.94 9.55 -22.39
N GLY A 93 16.44 9.75 -21.17
CA GLY A 93 15.87 11.02 -20.72
C GLY A 93 14.46 11.32 -21.23
N ALA A 94 13.79 10.35 -21.83
CA ALA A 94 12.38 10.46 -22.22
C ALA A 94 11.48 10.66 -21.01
N SER A 95 10.48 11.52 -21.11
CA SER A 95 9.53 11.86 -20.05
C SER A 95 8.15 12.25 -20.60
N GLU A 96 7.75 11.66 -21.73
CA GLU A 96 6.51 12.03 -22.44
C GLU A 96 5.27 11.83 -21.58
N PHE A 97 5.34 10.91 -20.60
CA PHE A 97 4.25 10.64 -19.68
C PHE A 97 4.12 11.68 -18.57
N ALA A 98 5.14 12.49 -18.28
CA ALA A 98 5.19 13.42 -17.16
C ALA A 98 3.94 14.30 -17.02
N ARG A 99 3.44 14.85 -18.14
CA ARG A 99 2.22 15.71 -18.10
C ARG A 99 0.93 14.99 -17.71
N PHE A 100 0.92 13.66 -17.68
CA PHE A 100 -0.22 12.83 -17.30
C PHE A 100 0.03 12.07 -15.98
N ASP A 101 1.28 12.06 -15.52
CA ASP A 101 1.70 11.32 -14.36
C ASP A 101 1.37 12.07 -13.07
N MET A 102 0.48 11.49 -12.29
CA MET A 102 0.07 12.03 -10.99
C MET A 102 0.86 11.40 -9.83
N LEU A 103 1.83 10.52 -10.12
CA LEU A 103 2.52 9.71 -9.13
C LEU A 103 4.03 9.94 -9.09
N LEU A 104 4.70 9.91 -10.24
CA LEU A 104 6.17 9.82 -10.34
C LEU A 104 6.76 10.80 -11.37
N ASP A 105 6.01 11.84 -11.77
CA ASP A 105 6.46 12.94 -12.65
C ASP A 105 7.07 12.47 -13.98
N GLY A 106 6.69 11.27 -14.46
CA GLY A 106 7.17 10.68 -15.71
C GLY A 106 8.55 10.06 -15.63
N ASP A 107 9.07 9.82 -14.43
CA ASP A 107 10.33 9.10 -14.22
C ASP A 107 10.13 7.59 -14.36
N TYR A 108 10.58 7.04 -15.48
CA TYR A 108 10.41 5.62 -15.79
C TYR A 108 11.24 4.70 -14.89
N ASP A 109 12.39 5.15 -14.38
CA ASP A 109 13.19 4.39 -13.40
C ASP A 109 12.40 4.20 -12.10
N SER A 110 11.76 5.26 -11.63
CA SER A 110 10.88 5.23 -10.46
C SER A 110 9.64 4.35 -10.67
N TRP A 111 9.09 4.30 -11.89
CA TRP A 111 8.03 3.36 -12.23
C TRP A 111 8.49 1.90 -12.13
N ILE A 112 9.73 1.57 -12.53
CA ILE A 112 10.29 0.22 -12.38
C ILE A 112 10.54 -0.09 -10.90
N LYS A 113 11.08 0.85 -10.10
CA LYS A 113 11.21 0.70 -8.64
C LYS A 113 9.86 0.42 -7.98
N PHE A 114 8.81 1.12 -8.39
CA PHE A 114 7.46 0.87 -7.92
C PHE A 114 6.96 -0.52 -8.29
N ALA A 115 7.15 -0.94 -9.53
CA ALA A 115 6.77 -2.29 -9.99
C ALA A 115 7.47 -3.40 -9.19
N ASN A 116 8.77 -3.23 -8.93
CA ASN A 116 9.55 -4.16 -8.12
C ASN A 116 9.06 -4.19 -6.65
N SER A 117 8.81 -3.02 -6.06
CA SER A 117 8.29 -2.91 -4.69
C SER A 117 6.88 -3.52 -4.56
N LEU A 118 6.02 -3.31 -5.56
CA LEU A 118 4.72 -3.95 -5.65
C LEU A 118 4.84 -5.48 -5.77
N ARG A 119 5.81 -5.96 -6.56
CA ARG A 119 6.13 -7.40 -6.65
C ARG A 119 6.49 -7.97 -5.28
N MET A 120 7.28 -7.27 -4.47
CA MET A 120 7.64 -7.70 -3.11
C MET A 120 6.40 -7.81 -2.22
N ARG A 121 5.49 -6.82 -2.25
CA ARG A 121 4.20 -6.86 -1.54
C ARG A 121 3.40 -8.10 -1.92
N LEU A 122 3.24 -8.34 -3.21
CA LEU A 122 2.49 -9.48 -3.73
C LEU A 122 3.16 -10.82 -3.37
N ALA A 123 4.48 -10.90 -3.44
CA ALA A 123 5.25 -12.09 -3.06
C ALA A 123 5.04 -12.42 -1.57
N MET A 124 5.12 -11.41 -0.69
CA MET A 124 4.91 -11.63 0.73
C MET A 124 3.49 -12.09 1.06
N ARG A 125 2.47 -11.58 0.35
CA ARG A 125 1.07 -12.02 0.53
C ARG A 125 0.84 -13.50 0.23
N ILE A 126 1.61 -14.09 -0.69
CA ILE A 126 1.53 -15.53 -1.00
C ILE A 126 2.55 -16.38 -0.25
N ALA A 127 3.29 -15.80 0.70
CA ALA A 127 4.39 -16.46 1.41
C ALA A 127 3.99 -17.78 2.10
N VAL A 128 2.77 -17.86 2.61
CA VAL A 128 2.23 -19.07 3.27
C VAL A 128 1.62 -20.02 2.25
N ALA A 129 0.87 -19.51 1.28
CA ALA A 129 0.14 -20.32 0.31
C ALA A 129 1.06 -20.92 -0.78
N SER A 130 2.16 -20.25 -1.12
CA SER A 130 3.11 -20.67 -2.16
C SER A 130 4.53 -20.18 -1.87
N PRO A 131 5.22 -20.71 -0.84
CA PRO A 131 6.47 -20.16 -0.31
C PRO A 131 7.61 -20.12 -1.34
N GLU A 132 7.77 -21.13 -2.16
CA GLU A 132 8.85 -21.17 -3.17
C GLU A 132 8.62 -20.12 -4.28
N LYS A 133 7.38 -19.95 -4.72
CA LYS A 133 7.05 -18.89 -5.69
C LYS A 133 7.24 -17.51 -5.05
N ALA A 134 6.80 -17.33 -3.82
CA ALA A 134 6.97 -16.10 -3.07
C ALA A 134 8.45 -15.69 -2.98
N LYS A 135 9.32 -16.62 -2.56
CA LYS A 135 10.76 -16.41 -2.49
C LYS A 135 11.36 -16.04 -3.86
N THR A 136 10.97 -16.75 -4.91
CA THR A 136 11.45 -16.51 -6.27
C THR A 136 11.06 -15.10 -6.75
N GLU A 137 9.79 -14.71 -6.59
CA GLU A 137 9.29 -13.42 -7.03
C GLU A 137 9.88 -12.27 -6.19
N PHE A 138 10.07 -12.48 -4.89
CA PHE A 138 10.71 -11.50 -4.02
C PHE A 138 12.17 -11.25 -4.43
N ARG A 139 12.96 -12.31 -4.63
CA ARG A 139 14.35 -12.19 -5.09
C ARG A 139 14.45 -11.51 -6.45
N LYS A 140 13.56 -11.85 -7.37
CA LYS A 140 13.51 -11.21 -8.69
C LYS A 140 13.35 -9.69 -8.60
N ALA A 141 12.57 -9.20 -7.64
CA ALA A 141 12.44 -7.77 -7.39
C ALA A 141 13.72 -7.17 -6.81
N MET A 142 14.36 -7.86 -5.86
CA MET A 142 15.58 -7.40 -5.21
C MET A 142 16.79 -7.39 -6.16
N ASP A 143 16.88 -8.36 -7.07
CA ASP A 143 18.00 -8.53 -7.99
C ASP A 143 17.88 -7.66 -9.25
N ASN A 144 16.80 -6.90 -9.40
CA ASN A 144 16.60 -6.00 -10.54
C ASN A 144 17.54 -4.79 -10.45
N GLU A 145 18.18 -4.42 -11.56
CA GLU A 145 19.18 -3.34 -11.62
C GLU A 145 18.61 -1.95 -11.22
N TYR A 146 17.35 -1.68 -11.48
CA TYR A 146 16.68 -0.44 -11.06
C TYR A 146 16.38 -0.41 -9.55
N GLY A 147 16.42 -1.56 -8.89
CA GLY A 147 16.18 -1.71 -7.46
C GLY A 147 14.72 -1.54 -7.07
N VAL A 148 14.52 -1.19 -5.81
CA VAL A 148 13.22 -1.00 -5.14
C VAL A 148 13.18 0.34 -4.42
N ILE A 149 12.02 0.78 -3.98
CA ILE A 149 11.84 1.99 -3.17
C ILE A 149 12.62 1.83 -1.85
N ARG A 150 13.41 2.85 -1.48
CA ARG A 150 14.23 2.85 -0.25
C ARG A 150 14.08 4.13 0.56
N GLU A 151 14.09 5.28 -0.12
CA GLU A 151 14.05 6.57 0.54
C GLU A 151 12.62 7.08 0.70
N ALA A 152 12.38 7.89 1.72
CA ALA A 152 11.05 8.40 2.03
C ALA A 152 10.43 9.22 0.88
N ASP A 153 11.25 9.96 0.14
CA ASP A 153 10.87 10.75 -1.04
C ASP A 153 10.63 9.91 -2.30
N GLU A 154 11.07 8.65 -2.33
CA GLU A 154 10.72 7.69 -3.38
C GLU A 154 9.33 7.06 -3.15
N SER A 155 8.67 7.34 -2.01
CA SER A 155 7.35 6.79 -1.71
C SER A 155 6.32 7.21 -2.76
N VAL A 156 5.54 6.26 -3.26
CA VAL A 156 4.55 6.50 -4.32
C VAL A 156 3.24 6.98 -3.72
N ALA A 157 2.79 8.13 -4.15
CA ALA A 157 1.51 8.72 -3.73
C ALA A 157 0.81 9.42 -4.90
N VAL A 158 -0.52 9.44 -4.88
CA VAL A 158 -1.29 10.29 -5.79
C VAL A 158 -1.24 11.71 -5.25
N SER A 159 -0.55 12.59 -5.98
CA SER A 159 -0.36 13.97 -5.56
C SER A 159 -1.60 14.83 -5.78
N THR A 160 -1.99 15.57 -4.74
CA THR A 160 -3.07 16.55 -4.85
C THR A 160 -2.67 17.80 -5.65
N ALA A 161 -1.38 18.03 -5.84
CA ALA A 161 -0.87 19.09 -6.72
C ALA A 161 -1.28 18.90 -8.19
N SER A 162 -1.56 17.66 -8.60
CA SER A 162 -2.04 17.31 -9.93
C SER A 162 -3.54 17.59 -10.17
N GLY A 163 -4.25 18.12 -9.16
CA GLY A 163 -5.70 18.35 -9.18
C GLY A 163 -6.52 17.19 -8.61
N TYR A 164 -5.88 16.14 -8.10
CA TYR A 164 -6.55 15.08 -7.36
C TYR A 164 -7.09 15.61 -6.03
N THR A 165 -8.26 15.13 -5.65
CA THR A 165 -8.85 15.42 -4.34
C THR A 165 -9.03 14.12 -3.58
N ASN A 166 -8.44 14.03 -2.38
CA ASN A 166 -8.49 12.81 -1.58
C ASN A 166 -9.91 12.57 -1.04
N PRO A 167 -10.61 11.49 -1.46
CA PRO A 167 -11.98 11.23 -1.01
C PRO A 167 -12.07 10.92 0.49
N LEU A 168 -11.00 10.46 1.12
CA LEU A 168 -10.97 10.25 2.57
C LEU A 168 -11.11 11.58 3.33
N GLY A 169 -10.62 12.69 2.75
CA GLY A 169 -10.84 14.02 3.29
C GLY A 169 -12.31 14.42 3.30
N GLU A 170 -13.08 14.06 2.27
CA GLU A 170 -14.53 14.26 2.23
C GLU A 170 -15.24 13.44 3.31
N ILE A 171 -14.92 12.15 3.42
CA ILE A 171 -15.47 11.25 4.44
C ILE A 171 -15.16 11.76 5.85
N ASN A 172 -13.95 12.25 6.06
CA ASN A 172 -13.50 12.76 7.36
C ASN A 172 -14.14 14.10 7.73
N LEU A 173 -14.12 15.09 6.84
CA LEU A 173 -14.45 16.47 7.16
C LEU A 173 -15.93 16.82 6.92
N VAL A 174 -16.53 16.25 5.86
CA VAL A 174 -17.92 16.57 5.46
C VAL A 174 -18.90 15.57 6.06
N TRP A 175 -18.62 14.26 5.88
CA TRP A 175 -19.51 13.22 6.43
C TRP A 175 -19.28 12.97 7.91
N ASN A 176 -18.11 13.35 8.43
CA ASN A 176 -17.76 13.19 9.83
C ASN A 176 -17.74 11.71 10.29
N GLU A 177 -17.16 10.82 9.48
CA GLU A 177 -17.22 9.37 9.69
C GLU A 177 -15.84 8.70 9.85
N ALA A 178 -14.74 9.47 9.94
CA ALA A 178 -13.40 8.91 10.08
C ALA A 178 -12.78 9.25 11.45
N TYR A 179 -12.68 8.23 12.30
CA TYR A 179 -12.16 8.35 13.66
C TYR A 179 -11.00 7.39 13.91
N MET A 180 -10.23 7.66 14.97
CA MET A 180 -9.22 6.76 15.47
C MET A 180 -9.85 5.42 15.87
N GLY A 181 -9.27 4.31 15.46
CA GLY A 181 -9.71 2.99 15.89
C GLY A 181 -9.01 2.56 17.19
N ALA A 182 -9.67 1.72 17.99
CA ALA A 182 -9.10 1.17 19.23
C ALA A 182 -7.69 0.56 19.07
N PRO A 183 -7.36 -0.19 17.99
CA PRO A 183 -6.00 -0.68 17.79
C PRO A 183 -4.96 0.45 17.61
N MET A 184 -5.34 1.52 16.93
CA MET A 184 -4.45 2.69 16.75
C MET A 184 -4.25 3.43 18.06
N GLU A 185 -5.30 3.58 18.88
CA GLU A 185 -5.18 4.15 20.23
C GLU A 185 -4.22 3.32 21.08
N SER A 186 -4.44 2.01 21.16
CA SER A 186 -3.62 1.09 21.95
C SER A 186 -2.13 1.17 21.60
N ILE A 187 -1.82 1.13 20.30
CA ILE A 187 -0.44 1.12 19.81
C ILE A 187 0.19 2.51 19.95
N LEU A 188 -0.45 3.55 19.42
CA LEU A 188 0.16 4.89 19.37
C LEU A 188 0.27 5.54 20.75
N ASN A 189 -0.70 5.31 21.64
CA ASN A 189 -0.60 5.79 23.02
C ASN A 189 0.39 4.94 23.83
N GLY A 190 0.34 3.60 23.69
CA GLY A 190 1.21 2.70 24.41
C GLY A 190 2.68 2.89 24.11
N TYR A 191 3.02 3.10 22.83
CA TYR A 191 4.40 3.36 22.41
C TYR A 191 4.83 4.82 22.55
N GLU A 192 3.94 5.72 22.97
CA GLU A 192 4.17 7.18 22.92
C GLU A 192 4.64 7.63 21.52
N ASP A 193 4.04 7.05 20.48
CA ASP A 193 4.46 7.20 19.10
C ASP A 193 4.28 8.66 18.62
N PRO A 194 5.35 9.34 18.18
CA PRO A 194 5.29 10.75 17.78
C PRO A 194 4.42 10.97 16.53
N ARG A 195 4.15 9.94 15.71
CA ARG A 195 3.26 10.02 14.54
C ARG A 195 1.79 10.16 14.93
N ARG A 196 1.44 9.87 16.19
CA ARG A 196 0.08 10.04 16.72
C ARG A 196 -0.47 11.44 16.47
N GLU A 197 0.34 12.46 16.75
CA GLU A 197 -0.04 13.85 16.56
C GLU A 197 -0.21 14.24 15.09
N ILE A 198 0.43 13.52 14.19
CA ILE A 198 0.34 13.74 12.74
C ILE A 198 -0.91 13.07 12.18
N TYR A 199 -1.21 11.86 12.63
CA TYR A 199 -2.35 11.08 12.12
C TYR A 199 -3.69 11.53 12.66
N PHE A 200 -3.74 11.97 13.93
CA PHE A 200 -4.99 12.23 14.62
C PHE A 200 -5.00 13.59 15.33
N ALA A 201 -6.18 14.18 15.37
CA ALA A 201 -6.46 15.30 16.26
C ALA A 201 -6.80 14.78 17.67
N THR A 202 -6.54 15.61 18.68
CA THR A 202 -6.99 15.32 20.03
C THR A 202 -8.51 15.36 20.15
N CYS A 203 -9.05 14.71 21.18
CA CYS A 203 -10.48 14.71 21.47
C CYS A 203 -11.04 16.13 21.64
N GLN A 204 -12.26 16.34 21.16
CA GLN A 204 -13.06 17.53 21.40
C GLN A 204 -13.96 17.39 22.64
N ASN A 205 -14.08 16.19 23.20
CA ASN A 205 -14.80 15.93 24.43
C ASN A 205 -14.09 16.62 25.61
N GLU A 206 -14.81 17.42 26.40
CA GLU A 206 -14.24 18.17 27.52
C GLU A 206 -13.57 17.27 28.58
N GLN A 207 -14.13 16.08 28.81
CA GLN A 207 -13.60 15.12 29.78
C GLN A 207 -12.22 14.56 29.40
N PHE A 208 -11.93 14.47 28.10
CA PHE A 208 -10.70 13.91 27.54
C PHE A 208 -9.96 14.92 26.65
N ALA A 209 -10.16 16.20 26.89
CA ALA A 209 -9.55 17.27 26.10
C ALA A 209 -8.02 17.14 26.12
N GLY A 210 -7.44 17.13 24.93
CA GLY A 210 -5.98 16.96 24.75
C GLY A 210 -5.50 15.51 24.68
N GLU A 211 -6.37 14.52 24.92
CA GLU A 211 -6.04 13.10 24.78
C GLU A 211 -6.36 12.59 23.37
N TYR A 212 -5.79 11.41 23.04
CA TYR A 212 -6.07 10.66 21.82
C TYR A 212 -6.89 9.43 22.19
N ARG A 213 -8.18 9.43 21.80
CA ARG A 213 -9.14 8.37 22.11
C ARG A 213 -9.80 7.85 20.85
N GLY A 214 -9.91 6.55 20.74
CA GLY A 214 -10.46 5.85 19.59
C GLY A 214 -11.82 5.22 19.85
N ILE A 215 -12.28 4.49 18.85
CA ILE A 215 -13.54 3.74 18.87
C ILE A 215 -13.24 2.28 18.56
N ARG A 216 -13.82 1.36 19.34
CA ARG A 216 -13.77 -0.06 19.03
C ARG A 216 -14.67 -0.36 17.83
N GLN A 217 -14.12 -1.06 16.83
CA GLN A 217 -14.93 -1.52 15.71
C GLN A 217 -15.90 -2.61 16.14
N GLY A 218 -17.12 -2.57 15.59
CA GLY A 218 -18.16 -3.58 15.82
C GLY A 218 -19.01 -3.34 17.08
N THR A 219 -18.85 -2.22 17.76
CA THR A 219 -19.70 -1.83 18.89
C THR A 219 -21.00 -1.19 18.44
N CYS A 220 -21.98 -1.11 19.36
CA CYS A 220 -23.16 -0.29 19.17
C CYS A 220 -22.75 1.20 19.26
N PHE A 221 -22.82 1.91 18.16
CA PHE A 221 -22.26 3.26 18.02
C PHE A 221 -23.18 4.33 18.62
N ALA A 222 -22.76 4.94 19.72
CA ALA A 222 -23.41 6.12 20.30
C ALA A 222 -22.91 7.41 19.62
N HIS A 223 -23.46 7.73 18.46
CA HIS A 223 -22.97 8.77 17.56
C HIS A 223 -22.66 10.11 18.23
N ASN A 224 -23.55 10.61 19.06
CA ASN A 224 -23.37 11.91 19.70
C ASN A 224 -22.21 11.99 20.70
N TYR A 225 -21.80 10.85 21.22
CA TYR A 225 -20.64 10.75 22.10
C TYR A 225 -19.35 10.54 21.33
N TYR A 226 -19.29 9.47 20.53
CA TYR A 226 -18.07 9.07 19.84
C TYR A 226 -17.61 10.08 18.78
N ASN A 227 -18.50 10.92 18.23
CA ASN A 227 -18.11 11.95 17.28
C ASN A 227 -17.25 13.08 17.87
N THR A 228 -17.06 13.11 19.18
CA THR A 228 -16.17 14.03 19.90
C THR A 228 -14.76 13.46 20.13
N LEU A 229 -14.54 12.20 19.78
CA LEU A 229 -13.25 11.51 19.92
C LEU A 229 -12.27 11.90 18.80
N SER A 230 -11.09 11.31 18.82
CA SER A 230 -9.99 11.66 17.92
C SER A 230 -10.29 11.36 16.45
N LYS A 231 -10.19 12.37 15.60
CA LYS A 231 -10.39 12.27 14.16
C LYS A 231 -9.08 12.18 13.40
N LEU A 232 -9.14 11.63 12.20
CA LEU A 232 -8.03 11.69 11.28
C LEU A 232 -7.67 13.14 10.92
N LYS A 233 -6.38 13.41 10.76
CA LYS A 233 -5.88 14.67 10.19
C LYS A 233 -5.70 14.58 8.67
N VAL A 234 -6.64 13.95 7.98
CA VAL A 234 -6.66 13.85 6.52
C VAL A 234 -7.65 14.86 5.96
N THR A 235 -7.19 15.63 4.99
CA THR A 235 -8.00 16.59 4.24
C THR A 235 -8.11 16.19 2.78
N GLN A 236 -8.90 16.91 2.00
CA GLN A 236 -8.97 16.72 0.56
C GLN A 236 -7.65 17.03 -0.16
N GLN A 237 -6.74 17.78 0.49
CA GLN A 237 -5.40 18.15 0.00
C GLN A 237 -4.30 17.26 0.55
N THR A 238 -4.62 16.17 1.24
CA THR A 238 -3.64 15.17 1.69
C THR A 238 -3.39 14.18 0.57
N ASP A 239 -2.14 14.00 0.18
CA ASP A 239 -1.75 13.04 -0.84
C ASP A 239 -2.14 11.60 -0.43
N ALA A 240 -2.54 10.78 -1.40
CA ALA A 240 -2.94 9.41 -1.14
C ALA A 240 -1.77 8.46 -1.38
N VAL A 241 -1.14 8.00 -0.30
CA VAL A 241 0.01 7.09 -0.35
C VAL A 241 -0.41 5.70 -0.81
N LEU A 242 0.26 5.18 -1.84
CA LEU A 242 0.06 3.85 -2.41
C LEU A 242 1.14 2.85 -1.96
N MET A 243 2.41 3.29 -1.94
CA MET A 243 3.56 2.46 -1.57
C MET A 243 4.58 3.33 -0.81
N PRO A 244 4.57 3.32 0.54
CA PRO A 244 5.59 4.02 1.32
C PRO A 244 6.90 3.22 1.36
N ALA A 245 8.04 3.92 1.43
CA ALA A 245 9.35 3.30 1.58
C ALA A 245 9.43 2.41 2.84
N ALA A 246 8.80 2.83 3.91
CA ALA A 246 8.73 2.06 5.15
C ALA A 246 8.16 0.64 4.96
N GLU A 247 7.10 0.49 4.14
CA GLU A 247 6.54 -0.82 3.84
C GLU A 247 7.57 -1.71 3.15
N VAL A 248 8.30 -1.17 2.17
CA VAL A 248 9.31 -1.93 1.43
C VAL A 248 10.43 -2.41 2.36
N TRP A 249 10.87 -1.58 3.29
CA TRP A 249 11.84 -1.97 4.30
C TRP A 249 11.32 -3.07 5.23
N PHE A 250 10.05 -2.99 5.69
CA PHE A 250 9.48 -4.06 6.51
C PHE A 250 9.28 -5.37 5.73
N LEU A 251 8.95 -5.31 4.43
CA LEU A 251 8.92 -6.49 3.57
C LEU A 251 10.30 -7.14 3.46
N ARG A 252 11.39 -6.34 3.38
CA ARG A 252 12.78 -6.83 3.38
C ARG A 252 13.15 -7.45 4.73
N ALA A 253 12.74 -6.83 5.84
CA ALA A 253 12.97 -7.39 7.18
C ALA A 253 12.30 -8.77 7.32
N GLU A 254 11.04 -8.92 6.88
CA GLU A 254 10.34 -10.20 6.90
C GLU A 254 11.00 -11.22 5.96
N ALA A 255 11.45 -10.82 4.77
CA ALA A 255 12.14 -11.70 3.84
C ALA A 255 13.48 -12.21 4.42
N ALA A 256 14.23 -11.35 5.13
CA ALA A 256 15.44 -11.74 5.82
C ALA A 256 15.17 -12.76 6.94
N LEU A 257 14.14 -12.55 7.76
CA LEU A 257 13.70 -13.51 8.79
C LEU A 257 13.28 -14.87 8.19
N ARG A 258 12.74 -14.87 6.97
CA ARG A 258 12.38 -16.08 6.23
C ARG A 258 13.57 -16.75 5.53
N GLY A 259 14.77 -16.18 5.61
CA GLY A 259 15.97 -16.67 4.89
C GLY A 259 15.84 -16.54 3.35
N TRP A 260 15.11 -15.52 2.88
CA TRP A 260 15.00 -15.23 1.46
C TRP A 260 16.12 -14.32 0.96
N THR A 261 16.68 -13.48 1.82
CA THR A 261 17.80 -12.58 1.54
C THR A 261 18.86 -12.72 2.62
N ASP A 262 20.08 -12.24 2.33
CA ASP A 262 21.20 -12.22 3.28
C ASP A 262 21.29 -10.91 4.06
N GLU A 263 20.23 -10.07 3.98
CA GLU A 263 20.17 -8.80 4.70
C GLU A 263 19.96 -9.01 6.20
N SER A 264 20.40 -8.04 7.01
CA SER A 264 20.06 -8.02 8.43
C SER A 264 18.60 -7.62 8.63
N ALA A 265 17.79 -8.53 9.16
CA ALA A 265 16.38 -8.25 9.46
C ALA A 265 16.23 -7.06 10.43
N LYS A 266 17.13 -6.95 11.44
CA LYS A 266 17.20 -5.84 12.36
C LYS A 266 17.41 -4.51 11.62
N THR A 267 18.44 -4.45 10.79
CA THR A 267 18.75 -3.24 10.02
C THR A 267 17.58 -2.84 9.11
N CYS A 268 16.96 -3.80 8.43
CA CYS A 268 15.80 -3.52 7.58
C CYS A 268 14.59 -3.02 8.40
N TYR A 269 14.37 -3.54 9.59
CA TYR A 269 13.34 -3.06 10.50
C TYR A 269 13.60 -1.62 10.95
N GLU A 270 14.82 -1.34 11.42
CA GLU A 270 15.22 0.00 11.87
C GLU A 270 15.11 1.03 10.74
N GLU A 271 15.58 0.70 9.53
CA GLU A 271 15.40 1.55 8.34
C GLU A 271 13.91 1.77 8.00
N GLY A 272 13.06 0.76 8.17
CA GLY A 272 11.62 0.88 7.98
C GLY A 272 10.98 1.88 8.94
N VAL A 273 11.35 1.84 10.22
CA VAL A 273 10.92 2.83 11.21
C VAL A 273 11.42 4.22 10.85
N MET A 274 12.71 4.35 10.52
CA MET A 274 13.30 5.63 10.12
C MET A 274 12.66 6.20 8.85
N ALA A 275 12.42 5.39 7.84
CA ALA A 275 11.74 5.80 6.61
C ALA A 275 10.32 6.31 6.90
N SER A 276 9.57 5.62 7.78
CA SER A 276 8.25 6.07 8.22
C SER A 276 8.31 7.41 8.97
N PHE A 277 9.30 7.61 9.83
CA PHE A 277 9.45 8.87 10.56
C PHE A 277 9.83 10.01 9.62
N ARG A 278 10.80 9.80 8.72
CA ARG A 278 11.21 10.78 7.70
C ARG A 278 10.06 11.20 6.79
N GLN A 279 9.17 10.28 6.42
CA GLN A 279 7.97 10.59 5.62
C GLN A 279 7.11 11.67 6.26
N TYR A 280 7.11 11.76 7.59
CA TYR A 280 6.35 12.74 8.37
C TYR A 280 7.21 13.85 8.99
N GLY A 281 8.47 14.00 8.55
CA GLY A 281 9.36 15.05 9.02
C GLY A 281 9.91 14.83 10.42
N ILE A 282 9.79 13.63 11.00
CA ILE A 282 10.35 13.28 12.29
C ILE A 282 11.78 12.79 12.07
N LEU A 283 12.77 13.52 12.62
CA LEU A 283 14.18 13.23 12.39
C LEU A 283 14.82 12.37 13.47
N GLN A 284 14.17 12.21 14.62
CA GLN A 284 14.70 11.46 15.77
C GLN A 284 13.89 10.18 15.98
N SER A 285 14.53 9.04 15.73
CA SER A 285 13.93 7.70 15.88
C SER A 285 14.62 6.85 16.96
N ASP A 286 15.80 7.25 17.45
CA ASP A 286 16.63 6.41 18.34
C ASP A 286 15.89 6.04 19.64
N ALA A 287 15.28 7.03 20.30
CA ALA A 287 14.51 6.79 21.52
C ALA A 287 13.32 5.82 21.31
N TYR A 288 12.69 5.87 20.12
CA TYR A 288 11.63 4.94 19.76
C TYR A 288 12.16 3.52 19.52
N LEU A 289 13.27 3.40 18.79
CA LEU A 289 13.91 2.11 18.48
C LEU A 289 14.53 1.43 19.73
N GLU A 290 14.81 2.19 20.77
CA GLU A 290 15.31 1.68 22.07
C GLU A 290 14.20 1.49 23.11
N SER A 291 12.94 1.82 22.77
CA SER A 291 11.81 1.81 23.71
C SER A 291 11.35 0.39 24.02
N ASP A 292 11.14 0.11 25.30
CA ASP A 292 10.51 -1.11 25.82
C ASP A 292 9.01 -0.93 26.11
N LEU A 293 8.42 0.20 25.72
CA LEU A 293 7.00 0.46 25.89
C LEU A 293 6.15 -0.56 25.14
N LEU A 294 5.00 -0.90 25.71
CA LEU A 294 4.07 -1.87 25.17
C LEU A 294 2.76 -1.18 24.77
N PRO A 295 1.97 -1.78 23.85
CA PRO A 295 0.63 -1.30 23.57
C PRO A 295 -0.20 -1.16 24.85
N ALA A 296 -0.92 -0.05 24.98
CA ALA A 296 -1.79 0.21 26.12
C ALA A 296 -3.12 -0.54 26.01
N ASP A 297 -3.75 -0.83 27.12
CA ASP A 297 -5.14 -1.29 27.15
C ASP A 297 -6.03 -0.22 26.49
N PHE A 298 -7.01 -0.66 25.71
CA PHE A 298 -8.07 0.23 25.24
C PHE A 298 -9.17 0.26 26.27
N VAL A 299 -9.52 1.45 26.71
CA VAL A 299 -10.63 1.70 27.62
C VAL A 299 -11.67 2.55 26.90
N ASP A 300 -12.85 1.99 26.65
CA ASP A 300 -13.95 2.71 26.04
C ASP A 300 -14.48 3.75 27.03
N THR A 301 -14.47 5.02 26.60
CA THR A 301 -14.84 6.14 27.45
C THR A 301 -16.35 6.25 27.70
N TYR A 302 -17.17 5.45 27.02
CA TYR A 302 -18.62 5.46 27.13
C TYR A 302 -19.19 4.16 27.71
N ASP A 303 -18.66 3.00 27.29
CA ASP A 303 -19.18 1.68 27.65
C ASP A 303 -18.02 0.71 27.96
N MET A 304 -17.80 0.43 29.23
CA MET A 304 -16.72 -0.46 29.71
C MET A 304 -16.84 -1.91 29.18
N GLU A 305 -18.01 -2.33 28.70
CA GLU A 305 -18.12 -3.65 28.03
C GLU A 305 -17.33 -3.72 26.73
N ASN A 306 -16.94 -2.58 26.19
CA ASN A 306 -16.10 -2.46 25.00
C ASN A 306 -14.61 -2.45 25.30
N ASP A 307 -14.17 -2.47 26.54
CA ASP A 307 -12.76 -2.47 26.92
C ASP A 307 -12.02 -3.66 26.33
N ILE A 308 -10.75 -3.45 25.97
CA ILE A 308 -9.89 -4.48 25.41
C ILE A 308 -8.54 -4.44 26.11
N THR A 309 -8.19 -5.50 26.80
CA THR A 309 -6.81 -5.67 27.32
C THR A 309 -5.85 -5.94 26.18
N ALA A 310 -4.76 -5.19 26.12
CA ALA A 310 -3.70 -5.35 25.14
C ALA A 310 -3.04 -6.73 25.26
N ARG A 311 -3.09 -7.51 24.18
CA ARG A 311 -2.48 -8.84 24.14
C ARG A 311 -1.10 -8.85 23.51
N CYS A 312 -0.76 -7.81 22.77
CA CYS A 312 0.55 -7.65 22.17
C CYS A 312 1.57 -7.29 23.26
N GLN A 313 2.64 -8.07 23.34
CA GLN A 313 3.76 -7.86 24.27
C GLN A 313 5.05 -7.53 23.50
N VAL A 314 4.91 -6.93 22.33
CA VAL A 314 6.03 -6.52 21.48
C VAL A 314 6.25 -5.02 21.63
N SER A 315 7.48 -4.64 21.95
CA SER A 315 7.93 -3.24 22.00
C SER A 315 8.50 -2.80 20.64
N PRO A 316 8.71 -1.49 20.42
CA PRO A 316 9.41 -1.00 19.24
C PRO A 316 10.87 -1.48 19.14
N ARG A 317 11.51 -1.79 20.27
CA ARG A 317 12.87 -2.30 20.28
C ARG A 317 12.98 -3.64 19.57
N TRP A 318 13.98 -3.79 18.71
CA TRP A 318 14.32 -5.08 18.14
C TRP A 318 14.85 -6.01 19.25
N LEU A 319 14.21 -7.16 19.40
CA LEU A 319 14.65 -8.22 20.29
C LEU A 319 15.28 -9.35 19.47
N GLU A 320 16.52 -9.69 19.76
CA GLU A 320 17.15 -10.88 19.17
C GLU A 320 16.45 -12.12 19.75
N SER A 321 15.96 -13.00 18.85
CA SER A 321 15.27 -14.25 19.20
C SER A 321 16.25 -15.37 19.49
#